data_20603930ec3f9c461d77adeeb69e0792
#
_entry.id   20603930ec3f9c461d77adeeb69e0792
#
_cell.length_a   1.000
_cell.length_b   1.000
_cell.length_c   1.000
_cell.angle_alpha   90.00
_cell.angle_beta   90.00
_cell.angle_gamma   90.00
#
_symmetry.space_group_name_H-M   'P 1'
#
loop_
_entity.id
_entity.type
_entity.pdbx_description
1 polymer ?
#
loop_
_entity_poly.entity_id
_entity_poly.type
_entity_poly.pdbx_seq_one_letter_code
_entity_poly.pdbx_strand_id
1 'polypeptide(L)'
;MSEINIMDFDPSSSIKSYNFTNTAIRRFYDTIDSEQFKDEKKEKIFEYLTGEMEIVPFNDQLKRYLYEKNEMQEAFRSVTNEQYVALILDGFEKNDCLASVGAKTKQEMKRKANRWIAAESVKRESIFQMGFGLDMDDQTISKFLTLVLKEGDFDFYDPKEIVYWHCRRTGKSYAAAEKLLEEYAAEPSDTSVRKDHMWEAMQNTPKLYVST
;
A
#
# COMPACT_ATOMS: atom_id res chain seq x y z
N MET A 1 1.29 43.23 -4.79
CA MET A 1 1.32 41.78 -4.44
C MET A 1 0.85 41.08 -5.69
N SER A 2 1.73 40.39 -6.38
CA SER A 2 1.34 39.60 -7.55
C SER A 2 0.49 38.41 -7.07
N GLU A 3 -0.75 38.36 -7.51
CA GLU A 3 -1.57 37.17 -7.39
C GLU A 3 -0.81 36.02 -8.08
N ILE A 4 -0.28 35.11 -7.30
CA ILE A 4 0.26 33.87 -7.86
C ILE A 4 -0.97 33.05 -8.25
N ASN A 5 -1.13 32.82 -9.54
CA ASN A 5 -2.20 32.00 -10.07
C ASN A 5 -1.98 30.56 -9.57
N ILE A 6 -2.99 29.92 -9.01
CA ILE A 6 -2.91 28.52 -8.58
C ILE A 6 -2.48 27.62 -9.74
N MET A 7 -2.80 28.01 -10.98
CA MET A 7 -2.37 27.34 -12.20
C MET A 7 -0.85 27.36 -12.44
N ASP A 8 -0.12 28.29 -11.79
CA ASP A 8 1.35 28.37 -11.89
C ASP A 8 2.06 27.49 -10.84
N PHE A 9 1.30 26.88 -9.93
CA PHE A 9 1.86 25.91 -9.00
C PHE A 9 2.04 24.58 -9.72
N ASP A 10 3.28 24.22 -10.04
CA ASP A 10 3.64 22.89 -10.53
C ASP A 10 4.02 21.99 -9.33
N PRO A 11 3.06 21.23 -8.78
CA PRO A 11 3.34 20.32 -7.68
C PRO A 11 4.31 19.23 -8.10
N SER A 12 4.45 18.96 -9.40
CA SER A 12 5.39 17.98 -9.92
C SER A 12 6.85 18.33 -9.60
N SER A 13 7.17 19.62 -9.41
CA SER A 13 8.51 20.06 -9.05
C SER A 13 8.89 19.65 -7.61
N SER A 14 7.95 19.74 -6.68
CA SER A 14 8.13 19.32 -5.29
C SER A 14 7.98 17.81 -5.14
N ILE A 15 7.05 17.19 -5.89
CA ILE A 15 6.78 15.75 -5.87
C ILE A 15 7.91 14.97 -6.54
N LYS A 16 8.57 15.51 -7.56
CA LYS A 16 9.70 14.85 -8.24
C LYS A 16 10.85 14.49 -7.30
N SER A 17 11.01 15.21 -6.19
CA SER A 17 12.04 14.90 -5.21
C SER A 17 11.77 13.60 -4.44
N TYR A 18 10.54 13.06 -4.49
CA TYR A 18 10.09 11.91 -3.70
C TYR A 18 9.67 10.69 -4.53
N ASN A 19 9.85 10.72 -5.85
CA ASN A 19 9.56 9.60 -6.75
C ASN A 19 8.17 8.97 -6.57
N PHE A 20 7.13 9.79 -6.45
CA PHE A 20 5.75 9.31 -6.37
C PHE A 20 5.32 8.55 -7.62
N THR A 21 4.37 7.65 -7.45
CA THR A 21 3.71 6.99 -8.57
C THR A 21 2.85 7.99 -9.36
N ASN A 22 2.62 7.70 -10.63
CA ASN A 22 1.73 8.51 -11.47
C ASN A 22 0.31 8.59 -10.89
N THR A 23 -0.14 7.53 -10.21
CA THR A 23 -1.45 7.47 -9.54
C THR A 23 -1.51 8.44 -8.37
N ALA A 24 -0.48 8.50 -7.53
CA ALA A 24 -0.39 9.44 -6.43
C ALA A 24 -0.38 10.90 -6.91
N ILE A 25 0.38 11.18 -7.98
CA ILE A 25 0.42 12.51 -8.61
C ILE A 25 -0.96 12.91 -9.15
N ARG A 26 -1.64 12.00 -9.85
CA ARG A 26 -2.99 12.25 -10.38
C ARG A 26 -3.98 12.55 -9.26
N ARG A 27 -3.98 11.74 -8.20
CA ARG A 27 -4.85 11.95 -7.04
C ARG A 27 -4.62 13.30 -6.37
N PHE A 28 -3.37 13.75 -6.32
CA PHE A 28 -3.02 15.08 -5.82
C PHE A 28 -3.71 16.18 -6.65
N TYR A 29 -3.64 16.10 -7.99
CA TYR A 29 -4.34 17.06 -8.86
C TYR A 29 -5.86 16.99 -8.68
N ASP A 30 -6.44 15.78 -8.63
CA ASP A 30 -7.87 15.59 -8.42
C ASP A 30 -8.34 16.22 -7.08
N THR A 31 -7.47 16.20 -6.05
CA THR A 31 -7.76 16.83 -4.76
C THR A 31 -7.73 18.35 -4.84
N ILE A 32 -6.73 18.93 -5.53
CA ILE A 32 -6.64 20.40 -5.71
C ILE A 32 -7.81 20.94 -6.50
N ASP A 33 -8.25 20.22 -7.53
CA ASP A 33 -9.37 20.61 -8.40
C ASP A 33 -10.75 20.30 -7.77
N SER A 34 -10.77 19.76 -6.55
CA SER A 34 -12.03 19.42 -5.88
C SER A 34 -12.82 20.68 -5.47
N GLU A 35 -14.17 20.54 -5.42
CA GLU A 35 -15.07 21.61 -4.96
C GLU A 35 -14.69 22.13 -3.55
N GLN A 36 -14.05 21.29 -2.73
CA GLN A 36 -13.63 21.64 -1.38
C GLN A 36 -12.64 22.81 -1.34
N PHE A 37 -11.81 22.98 -2.40
CA PHE A 37 -10.80 24.03 -2.45
C PHE A 37 -11.14 25.19 -3.37
N LYS A 38 -12.29 25.16 -4.05
CA LYS A 38 -12.66 26.12 -5.09
C LYS A 38 -12.69 27.56 -4.61
N ASP A 39 -13.14 27.77 -3.36
CA ASP A 39 -13.31 29.11 -2.74
C ASP A 39 -12.33 29.36 -1.58
N GLU A 40 -11.40 28.42 -1.33
CA GLU A 40 -10.46 28.56 -0.22
C GLU A 40 -9.26 29.46 -0.59
N LYS A 41 -8.78 30.17 0.43
CA LYS A 41 -7.57 30.98 0.27
C LYS A 41 -6.38 30.07 0.01
N LYS A 42 -5.52 30.51 -0.88
CA LYS A 42 -4.30 29.81 -1.30
C LYS A 42 -3.46 29.31 -0.11
N GLU A 43 -3.34 30.12 0.94
CA GLU A 43 -2.59 29.76 2.15
C GLU A 43 -3.16 28.51 2.83
N LYS A 44 -4.49 28.38 2.90
CA LYS A 44 -5.16 27.19 3.45
C LYS A 44 -4.97 25.95 2.58
N ILE A 45 -5.01 26.13 1.26
CA ILE A 45 -4.73 25.04 0.32
C ILE A 45 -3.28 24.55 0.52
N PHE A 46 -2.31 25.46 0.64
CA PHE A 46 -0.93 25.09 0.91
C PHE A 46 -0.72 24.45 2.28
N GLU A 47 -1.40 24.93 3.33
CA GLU A 47 -1.35 24.35 4.65
C GLU A 47 -1.90 22.90 4.64
N TYR A 48 -3.04 22.68 3.99
CA TYR A 48 -3.61 21.36 3.79
C TYR A 48 -2.65 20.45 3.02
N LEU A 49 -2.16 20.90 1.88
CA LEU A 49 -1.24 20.11 1.04
C LEU A 49 0.06 19.78 1.77
N THR A 50 0.58 20.70 2.56
CA THR A 50 1.79 20.46 3.39
C THR A 50 1.51 19.44 4.48
N GLY A 51 0.36 19.53 5.14
CA GLY A 51 -0.05 18.59 6.19
C GLY A 51 -0.33 17.19 5.63
N GLU A 52 -1.10 17.09 4.54
CA GLU A 52 -1.40 15.82 3.87
C GLU A 52 -0.18 15.21 3.16
N MET A 53 0.77 16.07 2.80
CA MET A 53 2.02 15.69 2.18
C MET A 53 3.18 15.64 3.18
N GLU A 54 2.90 15.38 4.46
CA GLU A 54 3.98 14.92 5.34
C GLU A 54 4.50 13.59 4.80
N ILE A 55 5.50 13.76 3.93
CA ILE A 55 6.02 12.67 3.10
C ILE A 55 7.00 11.91 3.95
N VAL A 56 6.56 10.80 4.47
CA VAL A 56 7.47 9.82 5.01
C VAL A 56 7.83 8.86 3.88
N PRO A 57 9.10 8.80 3.46
CA PRO A 57 9.53 7.89 2.41
C PRO A 57 9.13 6.45 2.72
N PHE A 58 8.79 5.70 1.68
CA PHE A 58 8.35 4.31 1.83
C PHE A 58 9.35 3.46 2.65
N ASN A 59 10.64 3.58 2.38
CA ASN A 59 11.69 2.85 3.09
C ASN A 59 11.71 3.15 4.60
N ASP A 60 11.46 4.39 5.00
CA ASP A 60 11.40 4.77 6.41
C ASP A 60 10.16 4.18 7.09
N GLN A 61 9.01 4.19 6.41
CA GLN A 61 7.79 3.56 6.94
C GLN A 61 7.92 2.04 7.01
N LEU A 62 8.52 1.41 6.01
CA LEU A 62 8.77 -0.03 6.05
C LEU A 62 9.71 -0.40 7.22
N LYS A 63 10.78 0.37 7.44
CA LYS A 63 11.70 0.16 8.57
C LYS A 63 11.00 0.34 9.92
N ARG A 64 10.16 1.38 10.07
CA ARG A 64 9.37 1.60 11.29
C ARG A 64 8.43 0.45 11.56
N TYR A 65 7.69 0.02 10.53
CA TYR A 65 6.80 -1.13 10.64
C TYR A 65 7.55 -2.41 11.08
N LEU A 66 8.69 -2.71 10.44
CA LEU A 66 9.50 -3.89 10.80
C LEU A 66 10.06 -3.78 12.23
N TYR A 67 10.51 -2.59 12.61
CA TYR A 67 11.03 -2.33 13.94
C TYR A 67 9.97 -2.57 15.03
N GLU A 68 8.78 -2.00 14.86
CA GLU A 68 7.67 -2.13 15.80
C GLU A 68 7.13 -3.56 15.85
N LYS A 69 6.90 -4.18 14.69
CA LYS A 69 6.38 -5.55 14.58
C LYS A 69 7.27 -6.59 15.25
N ASN A 70 8.59 -6.40 15.20
CA ASN A 70 9.55 -7.33 15.78
C ASN A 70 10.02 -6.91 17.17
N GLU A 71 9.40 -5.90 17.80
CA GLU A 71 9.69 -5.40 19.14
C GLU A 71 11.20 -5.21 19.38
N MET A 72 11.89 -4.61 18.40
CA MET A 72 13.34 -4.48 18.44
C MET A 72 13.79 -3.64 19.62
N GLN A 73 14.75 -4.14 20.40
CA GLN A 73 15.22 -3.49 21.62
C GLN A 73 16.34 -2.46 21.39
N GLU A 74 16.99 -2.53 20.24
CA GLU A 74 18.03 -1.57 19.85
C GLU A 74 17.41 -0.21 19.51
N ALA A 75 18.17 0.88 19.62
CA ALA A 75 17.66 2.18 19.17
C ALA A 75 17.40 2.17 17.67
N PHE A 76 16.26 2.70 17.21
CA PHE A 76 15.85 2.67 15.78
C PHE A 76 16.96 3.10 14.81
N ARG A 77 17.75 4.12 15.19
CA ARG A 77 18.85 4.64 14.37
C ARG A 77 20.08 3.73 14.32
N SER A 78 20.20 2.76 15.22
CA SER A 78 21.34 1.83 15.25
C SER A 78 21.08 0.55 14.45
N VAL A 79 19.81 0.29 14.07
CA VAL A 79 19.45 -0.88 13.28
C VAL A 79 19.95 -0.73 11.84
N THR A 80 20.70 -1.70 11.36
CA THR A 80 21.30 -1.67 10.02
C THR A 80 20.29 -2.10 8.93
N ASN A 81 20.57 -1.73 7.68
CA ASN A 81 19.75 -2.18 6.56
C ASN A 81 19.79 -3.70 6.40
N GLU A 82 20.90 -4.34 6.72
CA GLU A 82 21.08 -5.80 6.67
C GLU A 82 20.14 -6.50 7.66
N GLN A 83 19.96 -5.94 8.86
CA GLN A 83 19.01 -6.46 9.85
C GLN A 83 17.58 -6.36 9.33
N TYR A 84 17.17 -5.23 8.77
CA TYR A 84 15.84 -5.10 8.14
C TYR A 84 15.65 -6.06 6.96
N VAL A 85 16.67 -6.25 6.12
CA VAL A 85 16.62 -7.23 5.03
C VAL A 85 16.46 -8.64 5.57
N ALA A 86 17.14 -8.98 6.66
CA ALA A 86 17.01 -10.29 7.29
C ALA A 86 15.57 -10.54 7.80
N LEU A 87 14.92 -9.54 8.42
CA LEU A 87 13.53 -9.63 8.85
C LEU A 87 12.57 -9.83 7.68
N ILE A 88 12.79 -9.16 6.56
CA ILE A 88 11.98 -9.36 5.36
C ILE A 88 12.14 -10.78 4.83
N LEU A 89 13.36 -11.28 4.77
CA LEU A 89 13.63 -12.65 4.30
C LEU A 89 12.95 -13.70 5.19
N ASP A 90 13.08 -13.55 6.50
CA ASP A 90 12.47 -14.44 7.48
C ASP A 90 10.94 -14.43 7.35
N GLY A 91 10.32 -13.25 7.25
CA GLY A 91 8.89 -13.12 7.05
C GLY A 91 8.39 -13.82 5.79
N PHE A 92 9.06 -13.60 4.65
CA PHE A 92 8.68 -14.24 3.38
C PHE A 92 8.90 -15.76 3.37
N GLU A 93 9.92 -16.23 4.05
CA GLU A 93 10.20 -17.66 4.22
C GLU A 93 9.16 -18.32 5.14
N LYS A 94 8.88 -17.69 6.28
CA LYS A 94 7.88 -18.17 7.26
C LYS A 94 6.47 -18.25 6.69
N ASN A 95 6.09 -17.29 5.83
CA ASN A 95 4.76 -17.21 5.23
C ASN A 95 4.67 -17.88 3.85
N ASP A 96 5.72 -18.58 3.41
CA ASP A 96 5.79 -19.25 2.10
C ASP A 96 5.40 -18.34 0.92
N CYS A 97 5.91 -17.10 0.93
CA CYS A 97 5.53 -16.06 -0.02
C CYS A 97 6.58 -15.73 -1.09
N LEU A 98 7.62 -16.56 -1.27
CA LEU A 98 8.65 -16.30 -2.30
C LEU A 98 8.05 -16.26 -3.71
N ALA A 99 7.08 -17.12 -3.99
CA ALA A 99 6.38 -17.16 -5.28
C ALA A 99 5.63 -15.86 -5.58
N SER A 100 5.04 -15.19 -4.56
CA SER A 100 4.29 -13.93 -4.70
C SER A 100 5.10 -12.80 -5.33
N VAL A 101 6.40 -12.83 -5.13
CA VAL A 101 7.35 -11.82 -5.65
C VAL A 101 8.12 -12.32 -6.88
N GLY A 102 7.78 -13.49 -7.40
CA GLY A 102 8.50 -14.12 -8.51
C GLY A 102 9.94 -14.50 -8.16
N ALA A 103 10.28 -14.62 -6.87
CA ALA A 103 11.59 -15.06 -6.43
C ALA A 103 11.63 -16.58 -6.36
N LYS A 104 12.50 -17.19 -7.16
CA LYS A 104 12.72 -18.65 -7.15
C LYS A 104 13.78 -19.05 -6.11
N THR A 105 14.55 -18.09 -5.64
CA THR A 105 15.67 -18.35 -4.72
C THR A 105 15.70 -17.28 -3.61
N LYS A 106 16.26 -17.67 -2.47
CA LYS A 106 16.52 -16.74 -1.35
C LYS A 106 17.40 -15.57 -1.77
N GLN A 107 18.31 -15.77 -2.71
CA GLN A 107 19.19 -14.72 -3.25
C GLN A 107 18.41 -13.67 -4.05
N GLU A 108 17.44 -14.08 -4.85
CA GLU A 108 16.55 -13.16 -5.59
C GLU A 108 15.69 -12.36 -4.63
N MET A 109 15.14 -13.00 -3.60
CA MET A 109 14.40 -12.33 -2.56
C MET A 109 15.27 -11.30 -1.81
N LYS A 110 16.52 -11.64 -1.49
CA LYS A 110 17.46 -10.71 -0.85
C LYS A 110 17.69 -9.46 -1.70
N ARG A 111 17.85 -9.62 -3.02
CA ARG A 111 18.00 -8.48 -3.95
C ARG A 111 16.75 -7.60 -3.95
N LYS A 112 15.56 -8.20 -3.87
CA LYS A 112 14.28 -7.47 -3.82
C LYS A 112 14.11 -6.74 -2.49
N ALA A 113 14.40 -7.38 -1.37
CA ALA A 113 14.39 -6.77 -0.04
C ALA A 113 15.33 -5.57 0.07
N ASN A 114 16.57 -5.70 -0.43
CA ASN A 114 17.51 -4.57 -0.48
C ASN A 114 16.95 -3.38 -1.28
N ARG A 115 16.28 -3.62 -2.42
CA ARG A 115 15.65 -2.55 -3.19
C ARG A 115 14.53 -1.87 -2.40
N TRP A 116 13.69 -2.62 -1.70
CA TRP A 116 12.62 -2.06 -0.87
C TRP A 116 13.16 -1.21 0.29
N ILE A 117 14.21 -1.67 0.97
CA ILE A 117 14.84 -0.93 2.09
C ILE A 117 15.52 0.37 1.62
N ALA A 118 15.87 0.48 0.34
CA ALA A 118 16.49 1.67 -0.25
C ALA A 118 15.50 2.57 -1.02
N ALA A 119 14.31 2.09 -1.34
CA ALA A 119 13.36 2.79 -2.21
C ALA A 119 12.58 3.86 -1.46
N GLU A 120 12.47 5.06 -2.01
CA GLU A 120 11.60 6.12 -1.50
C GLU A 120 10.12 5.88 -1.83
N SER A 121 9.85 5.13 -2.91
CA SER A 121 8.52 4.71 -3.31
C SER A 121 8.57 3.33 -3.99
N VAL A 122 7.45 2.63 -4.00
CA VAL A 122 7.29 1.31 -4.64
C VAL A 122 5.97 1.25 -5.39
N LYS A 123 5.82 0.25 -6.25
CA LYS A 123 4.54 -0.01 -6.92
C LYS A 123 3.52 -0.56 -5.91
N ARG A 124 2.25 -0.23 -6.12
CA ARG A 124 1.10 -0.73 -5.36
C ARG A 124 1.14 -2.25 -5.16
N GLU A 125 1.46 -3.01 -6.20
CA GLU A 125 1.58 -4.46 -6.12
C GLU A 125 2.63 -4.94 -5.10
N SER A 126 3.70 -4.17 -4.90
CA SER A 126 4.72 -4.50 -3.90
C SER A 126 4.17 -4.40 -2.48
N ILE A 127 3.19 -3.52 -2.22
CA ILE A 127 2.53 -3.45 -0.91
C ILE A 127 1.74 -4.71 -0.64
N PHE A 128 0.98 -5.22 -1.62
CA PHE A 128 0.26 -6.49 -1.45
C PHE A 128 1.21 -7.68 -1.25
N GLN A 129 2.30 -7.74 -2.01
CA GLN A 129 3.32 -8.76 -1.84
C GLN A 129 3.92 -8.73 -0.43
N MET A 130 4.25 -7.55 0.10
CA MET A 130 4.71 -7.39 1.47
C MET A 130 3.61 -7.69 2.48
N GLY A 131 2.37 -7.38 2.17
CA GLY A 131 1.20 -7.72 2.98
C GLY A 131 1.15 -9.19 3.33
N PHE A 132 1.34 -10.06 2.34
CA PHE A 132 1.41 -11.51 2.57
C PHE A 132 2.75 -11.95 3.17
N GLY A 133 3.86 -11.48 2.61
CA GLY A 133 5.20 -11.90 3.03
C GLY A 133 5.56 -11.48 4.45
N LEU A 134 5.09 -10.33 4.89
CA LEU A 134 5.32 -9.81 6.24
C LEU A 134 4.12 -9.97 7.16
N ASP A 135 3.10 -10.73 6.75
CA ASP A 135 1.89 -10.95 7.53
C ASP A 135 1.27 -9.64 8.06
N MET A 136 1.07 -8.68 7.16
CA MET A 136 0.34 -7.45 7.46
C MET A 136 -1.17 -7.71 7.41
N ASP A 137 -1.93 -7.09 8.29
CA ASP A 137 -3.38 -7.06 8.20
C ASP A 137 -3.87 -6.09 7.10
N ASP A 138 -5.15 -6.13 6.80
CA ASP A 138 -5.78 -5.26 5.80
C ASP A 138 -5.66 -3.78 6.16
N GLN A 139 -5.72 -3.43 7.44
CA GLN A 139 -5.59 -2.04 7.91
C GLN A 139 -4.16 -1.50 7.70
N THR A 140 -3.16 -2.32 7.97
CA THR A 140 -1.76 -1.96 7.73
C THR A 140 -1.49 -1.75 6.24
N ILE A 141 -2.00 -2.65 5.38
CA ILE A 141 -1.91 -2.52 3.93
C ILE A 141 -2.59 -1.23 3.48
N SER A 142 -3.83 -0.96 3.93
CA SER A 142 -4.57 0.28 3.65
C SER A 142 -3.76 1.54 4.01
N LYS A 143 -3.11 1.57 5.18
CA LYS A 143 -2.22 2.68 5.58
C LYS A 143 -1.04 2.85 4.62
N PHE A 144 -0.39 1.76 4.20
CA PHE A 144 0.69 1.85 3.21
C PHE A 144 0.21 2.37 1.86
N LEU A 145 -0.97 1.95 1.39
CA LEU A 145 -1.56 2.45 0.15
C LEU A 145 -1.89 3.94 0.23
N THR A 146 -2.61 4.34 1.30
CA THR A 146 -3.18 5.69 1.39
C THR A 146 -2.21 6.73 1.94
N LEU A 147 -1.47 6.41 3.00
CA LEU A 147 -0.61 7.37 3.69
C LEU A 147 0.82 7.39 3.13
N VAL A 148 1.34 6.24 2.69
CA VAL A 148 2.72 6.13 2.23
C VAL A 148 2.82 6.31 0.72
N LEU A 149 2.04 5.56 -0.06
CA LEU A 149 2.03 5.73 -1.52
C LEU A 149 1.20 6.93 -1.97
N LYS A 150 0.34 7.49 -1.10
CA LYS A 150 -0.63 8.54 -1.46
C LYS A 150 -1.55 8.12 -2.62
N GLU A 151 -1.84 6.83 -2.71
CA GLU A 151 -2.77 6.24 -3.68
C GLU A 151 -4.16 6.02 -3.07
N GLY A 152 -5.11 5.51 -3.84
CA GLY A 152 -6.40 5.02 -3.34
C GLY A 152 -6.20 3.83 -2.39
N ASP A 153 -7.16 3.62 -1.50
CA ASP A 153 -7.28 2.38 -0.73
C ASP A 153 -7.52 1.19 -1.66
N PHE A 154 -7.80 0.00 -1.12
CA PHE A 154 -8.15 -1.16 -1.93
C PHE A 154 -9.18 -0.81 -3.02
N ASP A 155 -8.88 -1.22 -4.25
CA ASP A 155 -9.83 -1.06 -5.36
C ASP A 155 -10.82 -2.22 -5.35
N PHE A 156 -12.03 -1.96 -4.85
CA PHE A 156 -13.12 -2.94 -4.82
C PHE A 156 -13.78 -3.20 -6.20
N TYR A 157 -13.24 -2.62 -7.27
CA TYR A 157 -13.58 -2.98 -8.65
C TYR A 157 -12.52 -3.90 -9.28
N ASP A 158 -11.36 -4.07 -8.65
CA ASP A 158 -10.34 -5.03 -9.04
C ASP A 158 -10.52 -6.36 -8.27
N PRO A 159 -10.91 -7.46 -8.95
CA PRO A 159 -11.08 -8.77 -8.30
C PRO A 159 -9.85 -9.24 -7.54
N LYS A 160 -8.65 -8.92 -8.02
CA LYS A 160 -7.40 -9.30 -7.37
C LYS A 160 -7.24 -8.60 -6.02
N GLU A 161 -7.53 -7.30 -5.96
CA GLU A 161 -7.42 -6.54 -4.73
C GLU A 161 -8.49 -6.93 -3.71
N ILE A 162 -9.72 -7.22 -4.18
CA ILE A 162 -10.78 -7.74 -3.30
C ILE A 162 -10.36 -9.06 -2.66
N VAL A 163 -9.82 -9.99 -3.44
CA VAL A 163 -9.35 -11.29 -2.92
C VAL A 163 -8.20 -11.08 -1.94
N TYR A 164 -7.26 -10.20 -2.24
CA TYR A 164 -6.15 -9.90 -1.34
C TYR A 164 -6.63 -9.27 -0.03
N TRP A 165 -7.51 -8.27 -0.10
CA TRP A 165 -8.15 -7.68 1.07
C TRP A 165 -8.86 -8.74 1.93
N HIS A 166 -9.71 -9.58 1.31
CA HIS A 166 -10.43 -10.64 2.01
C HIS A 166 -9.46 -11.62 2.70
N CYS A 167 -8.43 -12.06 1.99
CA CYS A 167 -7.45 -13.00 2.53
C CYS A 167 -6.66 -12.39 3.70
N ARG A 168 -6.25 -11.13 3.61
CA ARG A 168 -5.52 -10.46 4.70
C ARG A 168 -6.40 -10.20 5.91
N ARG A 169 -7.65 -9.79 5.69
CA ARG A 169 -8.64 -9.62 6.75
C ARG A 169 -9.00 -10.91 7.50
N THR A 170 -8.96 -12.03 6.81
CA THR A 170 -9.31 -13.35 7.36
C THR A 170 -8.09 -14.20 7.71
N GLY A 171 -6.88 -13.65 7.66
CA GLY A 171 -5.63 -14.34 8.00
C GLY A 171 -5.26 -15.48 7.04
N LYS A 172 -5.75 -15.46 5.80
CA LYS A 172 -5.43 -16.47 4.79
C LYS A 172 -4.07 -16.22 4.12
N SER A 173 -3.42 -17.31 3.69
CA SER A 173 -2.14 -17.26 3.00
C SER A 173 -2.22 -16.73 1.57
N TYR A 174 -1.06 -16.39 0.99
CA TYR A 174 -0.96 -16.06 -0.43
C TYR A 174 -1.44 -17.20 -1.33
N ALA A 175 -1.10 -18.44 -1.02
CA ALA A 175 -1.55 -19.60 -1.79
C ALA A 175 -3.09 -19.73 -1.79
N ALA A 176 -3.74 -19.41 -0.67
CA ALA A 176 -5.20 -19.36 -0.62
C ALA A 176 -5.79 -18.24 -1.47
N ALA A 177 -5.12 -17.09 -1.56
CA ALA A 177 -5.54 -15.99 -2.43
C ALA A 177 -5.42 -16.36 -3.91
N GLU A 178 -4.31 -16.96 -4.32
CA GLU A 178 -4.12 -17.44 -5.71
C GLU A 178 -5.19 -18.47 -6.09
N LYS A 179 -5.48 -19.43 -5.19
CA LYS A 179 -6.54 -20.42 -5.43
C LYS A 179 -7.91 -19.77 -5.63
N LEU A 180 -8.26 -18.78 -4.81
CA LEU A 180 -9.52 -18.03 -4.99
C LEU A 180 -9.56 -17.28 -6.31
N LEU A 181 -8.43 -16.71 -6.76
CA LEU A 181 -8.34 -16.05 -8.07
C LEU A 181 -8.47 -17.02 -9.23
N GLU A 182 -7.90 -18.23 -9.12
CA GLU A 182 -8.05 -19.31 -10.10
C GLU A 182 -9.51 -19.79 -10.18
N GLU A 183 -10.15 -20.02 -9.04
CA GLU A 183 -11.58 -20.38 -8.95
C GLU A 183 -12.44 -19.29 -9.60
N TYR A 184 -12.20 -18.01 -9.29
CA TYR A 184 -12.90 -16.88 -9.90
C TYR A 184 -12.70 -16.82 -11.42
N ALA A 185 -11.50 -17.08 -11.92
CA ALA A 185 -11.20 -17.06 -13.35
C ALA A 185 -11.83 -18.24 -14.11
N ALA A 186 -12.06 -19.37 -13.44
CA ALA A 186 -12.68 -20.55 -14.02
C ALA A 186 -14.22 -20.44 -14.11
N GLU A 187 -14.85 -19.49 -13.40
CA GLU A 187 -16.28 -19.26 -13.47
C GLU A 187 -16.73 -18.71 -14.82
N PRO A 188 -17.91 -19.09 -15.36
CA PRO A 188 -18.43 -18.57 -16.62
C PRO A 188 -18.58 -17.04 -16.59
N SER A 189 -18.30 -16.40 -17.71
CA SER A 189 -18.20 -14.93 -17.87
C SER A 189 -19.53 -14.15 -17.79
N ASP A 190 -20.56 -14.65 -17.14
CA ASP A 190 -21.75 -13.87 -16.84
C ASP A 190 -21.43 -12.85 -15.74
N THR A 191 -21.07 -11.65 -16.18
CA THR A 191 -20.60 -10.54 -15.34
C THR A 191 -21.62 -10.07 -14.28
N SER A 192 -22.91 -10.37 -14.45
CA SER A 192 -23.94 -10.01 -13.48
C SER A 192 -23.90 -10.93 -12.27
N VAL A 193 -23.79 -12.23 -12.49
CA VAL A 193 -23.73 -13.26 -11.43
C VAL A 193 -22.45 -13.16 -10.60
N ARG A 194 -21.32 -12.85 -11.25
CA ARG A 194 -20.02 -12.70 -10.55
C ARG A 194 -20.00 -11.58 -9.52
N LYS A 195 -20.63 -10.44 -9.81
CA LYS A 195 -20.69 -9.31 -8.88
C LYS A 195 -21.51 -9.64 -7.65
N ASP A 196 -22.62 -10.36 -7.83
CA ASP A 196 -23.54 -10.69 -6.74
C ASP A 196 -22.92 -11.72 -5.77
N HIS A 197 -22.25 -12.76 -6.27
CA HIS A 197 -21.59 -13.77 -5.42
C HIS A 197 -20.41 -13.20 -4.61
N MET A 198 -19.61 -12.34 -5.21
CA MET A 198 -18.53 -11.66 -4.49
C MET A 198 -19.08 -10.71 -3.42
N TRP A 199 -20.13 -9.98 -3.73
CA TRP A 199 -20.77 -9.06 -2.80
C TRP A 199 -21.43 -9.81 -1.62
N GLU A 200 -22.07 -10.93 -1.85
CA GLU A 200 -22.64 -11.79 -0.82
C GLU A 200 -21.56 -12.40 0.09
N ALA A 201 -20.45 -12.88 -0.48
CA ALA A 201 -19.31 -13.37 0.29
C ALA A 201 -18.70 -12.30 1.21
N MET A 202 -18.65 -11.04 0.76
CA MET A 202 -18.19 -9.91 1.56
C MET A 202 -19.16 -9.53 2.68
N GLN A 203 -20.47 -9.61 2.45
CA GLN A 203 -21.49 -9.30 3.47
C GLN A 203 -21.56 -10.35 4.56
N ASN A 204 -21.33 -11.61 4.22
CA ASN A 204 -21.35 -12.74 5.15
C ASN A 204 -20.07 -12.88 6.00
N THR A 205 -19.07 -12.02 5.77
CA THR A 205 -17.89 -11.97 6.65
C THR A 205 -18.27 -11.23 7.94
N PRO A 206 -18.16 -11.84 9.13
CA PRO A 206 -18.53 -11.19 10.39
C PRO A 206 -17.81 -9.85 10.54
N LYS A 207 -18.56 -8.76 10.70
CA LYS A 207 -18.00 -7.46 11.03
C LYS A 207 -17.51 -7.50 12.48
N LEU A 208 -16.25 -7.86 12.68
CA LEU A 208 -15.56 -7.65 13.95
C LEU A 208 -15.26 -6.15 14.13
N TYR A 209 -16.32 -5.36 14.32
CA TYR A 209 -16.15 -4.04 14.92
C TYR A 209 -16.02 -4.23 16.42
N VAL A 210 -14.79 -4.14 16.91
CA VAL A 210 -14.56 -3.87 18.32
C VAL A 210 -14.88 -2.39 18.51
N SER A 211 -16.04 -2.10 19.10
CA SER A 211 -16.37 -0.78 19.60
C SER A 211 -15.46 -0.50 20.79
N THR A 212 -14.66 0.53 20.69
CA THR A 212 -14.07 1.24 21.85
C THR A 212 -14.94 2.39 22.21
#